data_231d4b6aa4708157721db763ea8f6a3c
#
_entry.id   231d4b6aa4708157721db763ea8f6a3c
#
_cell.length_a   1.000
_cell.length_b   1.000
_cell.length_c   1.000
_cell.angle_alpha   90.00
_cell.angle_beta   90.00
_cell.angle_gamma   90.00
#
_symmetry.space_group_name_H-M   'P 1'
#
loop_
_entity.id
_entity.type
_entity.pdbx_description
1 polymer ?
#
loop_
_entity_poly.entity_id
_entity_poly.type
_entity_poly.pdbx_seq_one_letter_code
_entity_poly.pdbx_strand_id
1 'polypeptide(L)'
;MSAPSTPATRPANPRFSSGPCAKIPNYSLELLADAPLGRSHRSAVGKSKLAEAIDLTREVLDVPADYRIGIVPGSDTGAVEMALWSMLGARGVEMLAWESFGEGWVTDVVKQLKLDATVRK
;
A
#
# COMPACT_ATOMS: atom_id res chain seq x y z
N MET A 1 -13.16 -20.85 0.93
CA MET A 1 -12.84 -20.06 -0.26
C MET A 1 -11.60 -20.66 -0.89
N SER A 2 -11.59 -20.97 -2.20
CA SER A 2 -10.38 -21.43 -2.87
C SER A 2 -9.39 -20.28 -2.99
N ALA A 3 -8.10 -20.54 -2.70
CA ALA A 3 -7.06 -19.56 -2.94
C ALA A 3 -7.10 -19.04 -4.38
N PRO A 4 -6.87 -17.76 -4.63
CA PRO A 4 -6.84 -17.22 -5.98
C PRO A 4 -5.80 -17.99 -6.79
N SER A 5 -6.19 -18.48 -7.96
CA SER A 5 -5.28 -19.20 -8.82
C SER A 5 -4.25 -18.25 -9.43
N THR A 6 -2.98 -18.65 -9.41
CA THR A 6 -1.93 -17.91 -10.10
C THR A 6 -2.31 -17.75 -11.59
N PRO A 7 -2.17 -16.56 -12.18
CA PRO A 7 -2.44 -16.36 -13.60
C PRO A 7 -1.67 -17.35 -14.47
N ALA A 8 -2.35 -18.01 -15.40
CA ALA A 8 -1.76 -19.05 -16.27
C ALA A 8 -0.72 -18.49 -17.27
N THR A 9 -0.75 -17.19 -17.53
CA THR A 9 0.16 -16.53 -18.48
C THR A 9 0.73 -15.25 -17.86
N ARG A 10 2.01 -15.03 -18.11
CA ARG A 10 2.64 -13.73 -17.77
C ARG A 10 2.13 -12.65 -18.74
N PRO A 11 1.85 -11.43 -18.25
CA PRO A 11 1.57 -10.32 -19.15
C PRO A 11 2.77 -10.05 -20.06
N ALA A 12 2.51 -9.76 -21.34
CA ALA A 12 3.57 -9.46 -22.31
C ALA A 12 4.44 -8.28 -21.91
N ASN A 13 3.85 -7.31 -21.20
CA ASN A 13 4.53 -6.15 -20.63
C ASN A 13 4.14 -6.00 -19.15
N PRO A 14 4.83 -6.67 -18.24
CA PRO A 14 4.63 -6.46 -16.82
C PRO A 14 5.13 -5.05 -16.46
N ARG A 15 4.22 -4.14 -16.21
CA ARG A 15 4.54 -2.75 -15.91
C ARG A 15 4.68 -2.56 -14.40
N PHE A 16 5.72 -3.11 -13.86
CA PHE A 16 6.12 -2.90 -12.47
C PHE A 16 7.14 -1.77 -12.41
N SER A 17 6.69 -0.57 -12.23
CA SER A 17 7.59 0.56 -12.01
C SER A 17 7.05 1.48 -10.93
N SER A 18 7.95 2.05 -10.15
CA SER A 18 7.67 3.22 -9.35
C SER A 18 7.64 4.46 -10.24
N GLY A 19 6.69 5.34 -10.05
CA GLY A 19 6.54 6.56 -10.83
C GLY A 19 5.41 6.50 -11.86
N PRO A 20 5.45 7.32 -12.91
CA PRO A 20 4.35 7.42 -13.86
C PRO A 20 4.06 6.08 -14.53
N CYS A 21 2.86 5.55 -14.30
CA CYS A 21 2.38 4.33 -14.91
C CYS A 21 1.56 4.64 -16.17
N ALA A 22 1.46 3.68 -17.07
CA ALA A 22 0.51 3.78 -18.17
C ALA A 22 -0.92 3.91 -17.63
N LYS A 23 -1.73 4.68 -18.32
CA LYS A 23 -3.16 4.76 -18.03
C LYS A 23 -3.81 3.40 -18.19
N ILE A 24 -4.89 3.17 -17.44
CA ILE A 24 -5.72 1.98 -17.62
C ILE A 24 -6.24 1.90 -19.07
N PRO A 25 -6.51 0.70 -19.61
CA PRO A 25 -7.13 0.56 -20.91
C PRO A 25 -8.42 1.42 -21.01
N ASN A 26 -8.62 2.07 -22.14
CA ASN A 26 -9.76 2.95 -22.39
C ASN A 26 -9.87 4.18 -21.48
N TYR A 27 -8.77 4.62 -20.87
CA TYR A 27 -8.76 5.85 -20.08
C TYR A 27 -9.16 7.06 -20.92
N SER A 28 -10.11 7.84 -20.43
CA SER A 28 -10.45 9.18 -20.93
C SER A 28 -10.70 10.12 -19.74
N LEU A 29 -10.64 11.41 -19.99
CA LEU A 29 -10.96 12.41 -18.95
C LEU A 29 -12.43 12.36 -18.53
N GLU A 30 -13.30 11.80 -19.35
CA GLU A 30 -14.71 11.59 -19.02
C GLU A 30 -14.92 10.71 -17.81
N LEU A 31 -13.97 9.79 -17.53
CA LEU A 31 -14.00 8.96 -16.30
C LEU A 31 -13.92 9.81 -15.03
N LEU A 32 -13.51 11.06 -15.13
CA LEU A 32 -13.41 12.00 -14.01
C LEU A 32 -14.57 13.02 -13.98
N ALA A 33 -15.54 12.93 -14.89
CA ALA A 33 -16.63 13.91 -15.01
C ALA A 33 -17.42 14.05 -13.70
N ASP A 34 -17.69 12.94 -13.01
CA ASP A 34 -18.42 12.89 -11.76
C ASP A 34 -17.53 12.96 -10.51
N ALA A 35 -16.25 13.29 -10.66
CA ALA A 35 -15.35 13.41 -9.52
C ALA A 35 -15.80 14.53 -8.58
N PRO A 36 -15.95 14.27 -7.28
CA PRO A 36 -16.48 15.25 -6.33
C PRO A 36 -15.40 16.30 -5.98
N LEU A 37 -15.11 17.19 -6.93
CA LEU A 37 -14.14 18.26 -6.79
C LEU A 37 -14.62 19.36 -5.85
N GLY A 38 -13.67 20.14 -5.29
CA GLY A 38 -13.99 21.33 -4.47
C GLY A 38 -14.66 21.03 -3.12
N ARG A 39 -14.60 19.78 -2.64
CA ARG A 39 -15.21 19.36 -1.36
C ARG A 39 -14.16 19.01 -0.32
N SER A 40 -14.52 19.06 0.96
CA SER A 40 -13.68 18.52 2.03
C SER A 40 -13.74 16.98 2.05
N HIS A 41 -12.62 16.32 2.38
CA HIS A 41 -12.60 14.87 2.66
C HIS A 41 -13.49 14.51 3.87
N ARG A 42 -13.83 15.48 4.73
CA ARG A 42 -14.75 15.31 5.89
C ARG A 42 -16.22 15.46 5.54
N SER A 43 -16.55 15.90 4.32
CA SER A 43 -17.94 15.95 3.86
C SER A 43 -18.53 14.55 3.75
N ALA A 44 -19.85 14.43 3.70
CA ALA A 44 -20.53 13.15 3.54
C ALA A 44 -20.04 12.40 2.28
N VAL A 45 -19.98 13.10 1.13
CA VAL A 45 -19.50 12.52 -0.11
C VAL A 45 -18.01 12.14 -0.03
N GLY A 46 -17.17 12.95 0.62
CA GLY A 46 -15.76 12.64 0.82
C GLY A 46 -15.56 11.38 1.65
N LYS A 47 -16.26 11.26 2.77
CA LYS A 47 -16.24 10.07 3.62
C LYS A 47 -16.74 8.83 2.90
N SER A 48 -17.82 8.96 2.13
CA SER A 48 -18.36 7.85 1.33
C SER A 48 -17.32 7.34 0.32
N LYS A 49 -16.62 8.23 -0.38
CA LYS A 49 -15.59 7.84 -1.34
C LYS A 49 -14.35 7.22 -0.69
N LEU A 50 -13.98 7.66 0.51
CA LEU A 50 -12.90 7.02 1.27
C LEU A 50 -13.31 5.62 1.76
N ALA A 51 -14.54 5.45 2.22
CA ALA A 51 -15.07 4.15 2.60
C ALA A 51 -15.09 3.19 1.39
N GLU A 52 -15.60 3.65 0.24
CA GLU A 52 -15.60 2.89 -1.01
C GLU A 52 -14.18 2.42 -1.40
N ALA A 53 -13.17 3.30 -1.28
CA ALA A 53 -11.79 2.92 -1.56
C ALA A 53 -11.27 1.80 -0.63
N ILE A 54 -11.63 1.83 0.65
CA ILE A 54 -11.29 0.79 1.62
C ILE A 54 -12.01 -0.52 1.27
N ASP A 55 -13.30 -0.45 0.96
CA ASP A 55 -14.12 -1.62 0.65
C ASP A 55 -13.64 -2.31 -0.65
N LEU A 56 -13.37 -1.53 -1.69
CA LEU A 56 -12.81 -2.04 -2.94
C LEU A 56 -11.40 -2.63 -2.76
N THR A 57 -10.57 -2.02 -1.92
CA THR A 57 -9.25 -2.57 -1.58
C THR A 57 -9.40 -3.94 -0.92
N ARG A 58 -10.33 -4.08 0.00
CA ARG A 58 -10.63 -5.35 0.67
C ARG A 58 -11.08 -6.41 -0.33
N GLU A 59 -12.00 -6.04 -1.21
CA GLU A 59 -12.54 -6.95 -2.23
C GLU A 59 -11.47 -7.42 -3.21
N VAL A 60 -10.74 -6.48 -3.82
CA VAL A 60 -9.73 -6.78 -4.86
C VAL A 60 -8.57 -7.60 -4.32
N LEU A 61 -8.15 -7.34 -3.07
CA LEU A 61 -7.02 -8.05 -2.44
C LEU A 61 -7.45 -9.25 -1.60
N ASP A 62 -8.75 -9.58 -1.57
CA ASP A 62 -9.32 -10.66 -0.74
C ASP A 62 -8.87 -10.57 0.73
N VAL A 63 -8.86 -9.34 1.29
CA VAL A 63 -8.40 -9.10 2.64
C VAL A 63 -9.41 -9.66 3.66
N PRO A 64 -9.00 -10.54 4.59
CA PRO A 64 -9.90 -11.09 5.59
C PRO A 64 -10.61 -10.01 6.42
N ALA A 65 -11.84 -10.31 6.88
CA ALA A 65 -12.68 -9.33 7.56
C ALA A 65 -12.11 -8.81 8.89
N ASP A 66 -11.26 -9.60 9.55
CA ASP A 66 -10.57 -9.26 10.80
C ASP A 66 -9.34 -8.37 10.60
N TYR A 67 -8.90 -8.16 9.35
CA TYR A 67 -7.83 -7.22 9.03
C TYR A 67 -8.36 -5.79 8.90
N ARG A 68 -7.54 -4.84 9.33
CA ARG A 68 -7.85 -3.41 9.17
C ARG A 68 -7.13 -2.85 7.97
N ILE A 69 -7.83 -2.04 7.20
CA ILE A 69 -7.29 -1.27 6.08
C ILE A 69 -7.39 0.20 6.47
N GLY A 70 -6.28 0.92 6.36
CA GLY A 70 -6.24 2.35 6.69
C GLY A 70 -5.65 3.17 5.56
N ILE A 71 -6.24 4.33 5.30
CA ILE A 71 -5.66 5.35 4.43
C ILE A 71 -4.86 6.29 5.33
N VAL A 72 -3.56 6.38 5.09
CA VAL A 72 -2.66 7.23 5.87
C VAL A 72 -2.12 8.39 5.02
N PRO A 73 -1.85 9.54 5.61
CA PRO A 73 -1.25 10.68 4.89
C PRO A 73 0.24 10.44 4.62
N GLY A 74 0.75 11.06 3.58
CA GLY A 74 2.17 11.04 3.23
C GLY A 74 2.46 10.20 2.00
N SER A 75 3.49 9.38 2.08
CA SER A 75 3.96 8.48 1.04
C SER A 75 3.90 7.03 1.51
N ASP A 76 4.16 6.08 0.60
CA ASP A 76 4.38 4.68 0.94
C ASP A 76 5.51 4.52 1.97
N THR A 77 6.62 5.27 1.85
CA THR A 77 7.65 5.32 2.89
C THR A 77 7.09 5.74 4.24
N GLY A 78 6.30 6.83 4.29
CA GLY A 78 5.66 7.25 5.54
C GLY A 78 4.69 6.21 6.11
N ALA A 79 3.97 5.47 5.26
CA ALA A 79 3.10 4.38 5.69
C ALA A 79 3.89 3.21 6.29
N VAL A 80 5.00 2.81 5.63
CA VAL A 80 5.89 1.75 6.13
C VAL A 80 6.52 2.17 7.45
N GLU A 81 7.09 3.37 7.55
CA GLU A 81 7.68 3.90 8.78
C GLU A 81 6.66 3.94 9.92
N MET A 82 5.44 4.40 9.67
CA MET A 82 4.37 4.39 10.67
C MET A 82 4.12 2.98 11.22
N ALA A 83 4.13 1.97 10.36
CA ALA A 83 3.99 0.57 10.77
C ALA A 83 5.20 0.10 11.57
N LEU A 84 6.43 0.41 11.14
CA LEU A 84 7.66 0.05 11.84
C LEU A 84 7.68 0.61 13.28
N TRP A 85 7.41 1.92 13.42
CA TRP A 85 7.40 2.60 14.72
C TRP A 85 6.29 2.12 15.67
N SER A 86 5.18 1.67 15.11
CA SER A 86 4.01 1.28 15.92
C SER A 86 3.95 -0.20 16.27
N MET A 87 4.57 -1.07 15.47
CA MET A 87 4.30 -2.51 15.54
C MET A 87 5.52 -3.36 15.84
N LEU A 88 6.74 -2.85 15.62
CA LEU A 88 7.96 -3.63 15.84
C LEU A 88 8.44 -3.57 17.30
N GLY A 89 9.23 -4.59 17.70
CA GLY A 89 9.97 -4.65 18.94
C GLY A 89 9.41 -5.60 19.99
N ALA A 90 8.16 -6.03 19.90
CA ALA A 90 7.58 -7.01 20.84
C ALA A 90 8.05 -8.45 20.58
N ARG A 91 8.56 -8.73 19.38
CA ARG A 91 9.07 -10.04 18.94
C ARG A 91 10.38 -9.83 18.19
N GLY A 92 11.08 -10.93 17.88
CA GLY A 92 12.24 -10.89 16.98
C GLY A 92 11.88 -10.25 15.64
N VAL A 93 12.78 -9.45 15.09
CA VAL A 93 12.59 -8.70 13.85
C VAL A 93 13.45 -9.29 12.76
N GLU A 94 12.85 -9.55 11.62
CA GLU A 94 13.53 -9.94 10.39
C GLU A 94 13.22 -8.92 9.30
N MET A 95 14.27 -8.37 8.69
CA MET A 95 14.17 -7.37 7.63
C MET A 95 14.65 -7.98 6.32
N LEU A 96 13.80 -7.88 5.31
CA LEU A 96 14.09 -8.29 3.93
C LEU A 96 14.36 -7.02 3.11
N ALA A 97 15.57 -6.88 2.56
CA ALA A 97 15.94 -5.69 1.82
C ALA A 97 16.88 -6.03 0.67
N TRP A 98 16.58 -5.61 -0.52
CA TRP A 98 17.35 -5.84 -1.74
C TRP A 98 17.44 -4.61 -2.66
N GLU A 99 17.05 -3.44 -2.17
CA GLU A 99 17.10 -2.17 -2.90
C GLU A 99 17.16 -0.99 -1.93
N SER A 100 17.34 0.22 -2.46
CA SER A 100 17.66 1.42 -1.67
C SER A 100 16.60 1.82 -0.63
N PHE A 101 15.32 1.65 -0.93
CA PHE A 101 14.27 1.97 0.03
C PHE A 101 14.25 0.97 1.18
N GLY A 102 14.34 -0.33 0.89
CA GLY A 102 14.46 -1.37 1.92
C GLY A 102 15.67 -1.16 2.82
N GLU A 103 16.83 -0.76 2.27
CA GLU A 103 18.02 -0.40 3.06
C GLU A 103 17.78 0.82 3.97
N GLY A 104 17.00 1.78 3.52
CA GLY A 104 16.55 2.91 4.34
C GLY A 104 15.76 2.43 5.57
N TRP A 105 14.78 1.58 5.36
CA TRP A 105 13.96 1.01 6.44
C TRP A 105 14.75 0.10 7.38
N VAL A 106 15.75 -0.65 6.89
CA VAL A 106 16.68 -1.37 7.75
C VAL A 106 17.45 -0.40 8.66
N THR A 107 17.88 0.74 8.10
CA THR A 107 18.54 1.78 8.89
C THR A 107 17.62 2.31 9.99
N ASP A 108 16.35 2.54 9.69
CA ASP A 108 15.38 3.00 10.67
C ASP A 108 15.19 1.98 11.80
N VAL A 109 15.03 0.71 11.46
CA VAL A 109 14.86 -0.35 12.46
C VAL A 109 16.09 -0.51 13.36
N VAL A 110 17.28 -0.59 12.75
CA VAL A 110 18.50 -0.91 13.48
C VAL A 110 19.08 0.32 14.19
N LYS A 111 19.11 1.48 13.52
CA LYS A 111 19.78 2.67 14.06
C LYS A 111 18.85 3.61 14.81
N GLN A 112 17.63 3.81 14.32
CA GLN A 112 16.68 4.76 14.93
C GLN A 112 15.87 4.08 16.03
N LEU A 113 15.21 2.97 15.73
CA LEU A 113 14.47 2.19 16.71
C LEU A 113 15.38 1.36 17.63
N LYS A 114 16.65 1.17 17.24
CA LYS A 114 17.66 0.39 17.99
C LYS A 114 17.20 -1.04 18.31
N LEU A 115 16.48 -1.64 17.37
CA LEU A 115 16.04 -3.01 17.49
C LEU A 115 17.10 -3.96 16.93
N ASP A 116 17.29 -5.09 17.62
CA ASP A 116 18.08 -6.19 17.08
C ASP A 116 17.25 -6.86 15.97
N ALA A 117 17.81 -6.89 14.76
CA ALA A 117 17.14 -7.39 13.58
C ALA A 117 18.05 -8.28 12.74
N THR A 118 17.51 -9.41 12.31
CA THR A 118 18.16 -10.24 11.28
C THR A 118 17.89 -9.62 9.91
N VAL A 119 18.92 -9.18 9.22
CA VAL A 119 18.80 -8.57 7.87
C VAL A 119 19.14 -9.63 6.82
N ARG A 120 18.22 -9.81 5.85
CA ARG A 120 18.43 -10.67 4.67
C ARG A 120 18.38 -9.82 3.39
N LYS A 121 19.33 -10.09 2.49
CA LYS A 121 19.48 -9.41 1.20
C LYS A 121 19.38 -10.42 0.05
#